data_0f4ff8e9aa0056bfa5ecc108b6ccf3f4
#
_entry.id   0f4ff8e9aa0056bfa5ecc108b6ccf3f4
#
_cell.length_a   1.000
_cell.length_b   1.000
_cell.length_c   1.000
_cell.angle_alpha   90.00
_cell.angle_beta   90.00
_cell.angle_gamma   90.00
#
_symmetry.space_group_name_H-M   'P 1'
#
loop_
_entity.id
_entity.type
_entity.pdbx_description
1 polymer ?
#
loop_
_entity_poly.entity_id
_entity_poly.type
_entity_poly.pdbx_seq_one_letter_code
_entity_poly.pdbx_strand_id
1 'polypeptide(L)'
;MLSRIAENLYWIGRYIERAENTASLLDVNYHANVEAPVVPGAKGIVTEQWAPLLALTDDEGAFREHYDRADGRTVPEWLAFHPQNSSSIRASLARAREDARGLRDRISLEMWETLNRAYLELCFSTERVLEQDGLHEYCVAAREASHLFSGIAYATLPRDLGWYFLLAGQQLERVDNVLRLLQVREQQGVGLEPVARGLENHRGMALLKSVSAYEAFRKRHHVALEARRIAAFLLLDPDFPRSV
;
A
#
# COMPACT_ATOMS: atom_id res chain seq x y z
N MET A 1 -4.45 -26.23 16.10
CA MET A 1 -5.27 -25.02 15.86
C MET A 1 -6.33 -25.38 14.82
N LEU A 2 -7.58 -24.90 14.97
CA LEU A 2 -8.63 -25.13 13.97
C LEU A 2 -8.29 -24.36 12.68
N SER A 3 -8.57 -24.95 11.51
CA SER A 3 -8.27 -24.36 10.19
C SER A 3 -8.84 -22.96 10.04
N ARG A 4 -10.08 -22.71 10.51
CA ARG A 4 -10.71 -21.40 10.48
C ARG A 4 -9.96 -20.33 11.29
N ILE A 5 -9.36 -20.68 12.42
CA ILE A 5 -8.56 -19.75 13.23
C ILE A 5 -7.28 -19.37 12.48
N ALA A 6 -6.62 -20.37 11.87
CA ALA A 6 -5.44 -20.12 11.04
C ALA A 6 -5.75 -19.23 9.86
N GLU A 7 -6.83 -19.51 9.16
CA GLU A 7 -7.33 -18.76 8.02
C GLU A 7 -7.62 -17.29 8.39
N ASN A 8 -8.38 -17.04 9.45
CA ASN A 8 -8.71 -15.69 9.87
C ASN A 8 -7.44 -14.90 10.29
N LEU A 9 -6.51 -15.50 11.02
CA LEU A 9 -5.25 -14.85 11.38
C LEU A 9 -4.41 -14.52 10.15
N TYR A 10 -4.33 -15.44 9.18
CA TYR A 10 -3.67 -15.21 7.91
C TYR A 10 -4.30 -14.04 7.15
N TRP A 11 -5.63 -14.00 7.04
CA TRP A 11 -6.33 -12.93 6.34
C TRP A 11 -6.25 -11.59 7.07
N ILE A 12 -6.27 -11.56 8.40
CA ILE A 12 -5.98 -10.33 9.14
C ILE A 12 -4.62 -9.78 8.75
N GLY A 13 -3.59 -10.64 8.69
CA GLY A 13 -2.26 -10.25 8.23
C GLY A 13 -2.27 -9.66 6.82
N ARG A 14 -2.94 -10.33 5.87
CA ARG A 14 -3.11 -9.86 4.50
C ARG A 14 -3.78 -8.48 4.43
N TYR A 15 -4.91 -8.31 5.12
CA TYR A 15 -5.71 -7.09 5.05
C TYR A 15 -5.01 -5.89 5.69
N ILE A 16 -4.31 -6.08 6.80
CA ILE A 16 -3.55 -5.00 7.46
C ILE A 16 -2.40 -4.53 6.56
N GLU A 17 -1.64 -5.44 5.98
CA GLU A 17 -0.55 -5.11 5.06
C GLU A 17 -1.09 -4.47 3.76
N ARG A 18 -2.22 -4.95 3.24
CA ARG A 18 -2.88 -4.37 2.06
C ARG A 18 -3.32 -2.93 2.30
N ALA A 19 -3.94 -2.64 3.43
CA ALA A 19 -4.34 -1.29 3.79
C ALA A 19 -3.14 -0.34 3.85
N GLU A 20 -2.02 -0.78 4.46
CA GLU A 20 -0.77 -0.03 4.50
C GLU A 20 -0.20 0.23 3.11
N ASN A 21 -0.07 -0.83 2.30
CA ASN A 21 0.50 -0.76 0.95
C ASN A 21 -0.31 0.19 0.06
N THR A 22 -1.65 0.08 0.07
CA THR A 22 -2.54 0.94 -0.70
C THR A 22 -2.43 2.39 -0.24
N ALA A 23 -2.39 2.64 1.08
CA ALA A 23 -2.20 3.97 1.63
C ALA A 23 -0.85 4.59 1.24
N SER A 24 0.23 3.80 1.29
CA SER A 24 1.56 4.25 0.89
C SER A 24 1.64 4.60 -0.60
N LEU A 25 1.00 3.79 -1.47
CA LEU A 25 0.90 4.06 -2.90
C LEU A 25 0.16 5.36 -3.20
N LEU A 26 -1.00 5.56 -2.58
CA LEU A 26 -1.82 6.76 -2.76
C LEU A 26 -1.08 8.01 -2.29
N ASP A 27 -0.48 7.97 -1.12
CA ASP A 27 0.23 9.09 -0.51
C ASP A 27 1.44 9.53 -1.34
N VAL A 28 2.27 8.57 -1.76
CA VAL A 28 3.43 8.86 -2.62
C VAL A 28 2.99 9.44 -3.96
N ASN A 29 1.94 8.90 -4.57
CA ASN A 29 1.43 9.41 -5.84
C ASN A 29 0.81 10.80 -5.70
N TYR A 30 0.10 11.06 -4.60
CA TYR A 30 -0.44 12.38 -4.28
C TYR A 30 0.67 13.44 -4.23
N HIS A 31 1.73 13.20 -3.47
CA HIS A 31 2.86 14.12 -3.37
C HIS A 31 3.61 14.27 -4.70
N ALA A 32 3.81 13.19 -5.45
CA ALA A 32 4.43 13.26 -6.77
C ALA A 32 3.64 14.15 -7.74
N ASN A 33 2.31 14.18 -7.64
CA ASN A 33 1.46 15.03 -8.47
C ASN A 33 1.45 16.50 -8.00
N VAL A 34 1.51 16.74 -6.68
CA VAL A 34 1.58 18.09 -6.11
C VAL A 34 2.93 18.75 -6.43
N GLU A 35 4.02 18.00 -6.40
CA GLU A 35 5.39 18.47 -6.68
C GLU A 35 5.72 18.53 -8.18
N ALA A 36 4.85 17.98 -9.04
CA ALA A 36 5.10 17.96 -10.48
C ALA A 36 5.15 19.37 -11.05
N PRO A 37 6.22 19.77 -11.77
CA PRO A 37 6.30 21.07 -12.39
C PRO A 37 5.16 21.25 -13.40
N VAL A 38 4.43 22.36 -13.31
CA VAL A 38 3.40 22.73 -14.30
C VAL A 38 4.12 23.04 -15.62
N VAL A 39 4.13 22.08 -16.53
CA VAL A 39 4.65 22.29 -17.88
C VAL A 39 3.55 22.96 -18.70
N PRO A 40 3.72 24.21 -19.17
CA PRO A 40 2.74 24.88 -20.00
C PRO A 40 2.46 24.07 -21.26
N GLY A 41 1.19 23.68 -21.48
CA GLY A 41 0.75 22.88 -22.64
C GLY A 41 0.55 21.39 -22.41
N ALA A 42 0.96 20.85 -21.26
CA ALA A 42 0.89 19.41 -20.92
C ALA A 42 -0.38 19.01 -20.16
N LYS A 43 -1.55 19.46 -20.62
CA LYS A 43 -2.85 19.13 -19.98
C LYS A 43 -3.19 17.62 -19.90
N GLY A 44 -2.41 16.75 -20.53
CA GLY A 44 -2.61 15.29 -20.52
C GLY A 44 -1.74 14.51 -19.52
N ILE A 45 -0.60 15.07 -19.09
CA ILE A 45 0.43 14.33 -18.33
C ILE A 45 -0.02 14.03 -16.88
N VAL A 46 -0.80 14.90 -16.27
CA VAL A 46 -1.27 14.74 -14.88
C VAL A 46 -2.30 13.59 -14.75
N THR A 47 -3.10 13.36 -15.78
CA THR A 47 -4.13 12.30 -15.78
C THR A 47 -3.50 10.90 -15.92
N GLU A 48 -2.36 10.79 -16.59
CA GLU A 48 -1.67 9.52 -16.84
C GLU A 48 -0.94 8.95 -15.61
N GLN A 49 -0.72 9.77 -14.58
CA GLN A 49 0.00 9.34 -13.38
C GLN A 49 -0.85 8.50 -12.40
N TRP A 50 -2.17 8.58 -12.47
CA TRP A 50 -3.07 7.83 -11.59
C TRP A 50 -3.46 6.44 -12.13
N ALA A 51 -3.54 6.29 -13.45
CA ALA A 51 -3.90 5.02 -14.06
C ALA A 51 -2.97 3.84 -13.69
N PRO A 52 -1.64 4.01 -13.58
CA PRO A 52 -0.75 2.93 -13.16
C PRO A 52 -1.05 2.33 -11.79
N LEU A 53 -1.68 3.08 -10.87
CA LEU A 53 -2.07 2.57 -9.56
C LEU A 53 -3.16 1.49 -9.65
N LEU A 54 -4.06 1.61 -10.63
CA LEU A 54 -5.10 0.61 -10.88
C LEU A 54 -4.51 -0.72 -11.36
N ALA A 55 -3.46 -0.66 -12.18
CA ALA A 55 -2.73 -1.86 -12.61
C ALA A 55 -2.01 -2.57 -11.46
N LEU A 56 -1.55 -1.81 -10.44
CA LEU A 56 -0.93 -2.37 -9.23
C LEU A 56 -1.92 -3.13 -8.35
N THR A 57 -3.19 -2.73 -8.34
CA THR A 57 -4.24 -3.34 -7.51
C THR A 57 -5.05 -4.41 -8.24
N ASP A 58 -4.79 -4.60 -9.55
CA ASP A 58 -5.55 -5.52 -10.44
C ASP A 58 -7.06 -5.21 -10.50
N ASP A 59 -7.40 -3.94 -10.33
CA ASP A 59 -8.78 -3.46 -10.17
C ASP A 59 -9.27 -2.65 -11.39
N GLU A 60 -8.48 -2.54 -12.47
CA GLU A 60 -8.79 -1.65 -13.59
C GLU A 60 -10.14 -1.98 -14.24
N GLY A 61 -10.47 -3.26 -14.41
CA GLY A 61 -11.74 -3.69 -14.98
C GLY A 61 -12.94 -3.20 -14.17
N ALA A 62 -12.94 -3.49 -12.88
CA ALA A 62 -13.99 -3.06 -11.95
C ALA A 62 -14.07 -1.53 -11.81
N PHE A 63 -12.93 -0.85 -11.82
CA PHE A 63 -12.88 0.61 -11.83
C PHE A 63 -13.59 1.21 -13.04
N ARG A 64 -13.33 0.66 -14.25
CA ARG A 64 -13.93 1.15 -15.51
C ARG A 64 -15.44 0.94 -15.61
N GLU A 65 -16.02 0.07 -14.79
CA GLU A 65 -17.48 -0.07 -14.68
C GLU A 65 -18.13 1.12 -13.95
N HIS A 66 -17.35 1.88 -13.16
CA HIS A 66 -17.84 2.97 -12.33
C HIS A 66 -17.33 4.36 -12.75
N TYR A 67 -16.18 4.43 -13.41
CA TYR A 67 -15.53 5.68 -13.77
C TYR A 67 -14.96 5.67 -15.19
N ASP A 68 -15.27 6.70 -15.95
CA ASP A 68 -14.75 6.90 -17.31
C ASP A 68 -13.28 7.35 -17.34
N ARG A 69 -12.82 8.02 -16.26
CA ARG A 69 -11.49 8.62 -16.19
C ARG A 69 -10.76 8.22 -14.91
N ALA A 70 -9.46 7.94 -15.05
CA ALA A 70 -8.55 7.73 -13.94
C ALA A 70 -7.82 9.04 -13.63
N ASP A 71 -8.23 9.76 -12.59
CA ASP A 71 -7.66 11.05 -12.20
C ASP A 71 -7.46 11.16 -10.69
N GLY A 72 -6.99 12.35 -10.22
CA GLY A 72 -6.68 12.62 -8.83
C GLY A 72 -7.88 12.61 -7.86
N ARG A 73 -9.08 12.42 -8.37
CA ARG A 73 -10.29 12.24 -7.56
C ARG A 73 -10.79 10.80 -7.59
N THR A 74 -10.97 10.26 -8.79
CA THR A 74 -11.62 8.96 -8.99
C THR A 74 -10.76 7.78 -8.52
N VAL A 75 -9.45 7.83 -8.74
CA VAL A 75 -8.53 6.76 -8.28
C VAL A 75 -8.36 6.75 -6.77
N PRO A 76 -8.12 7.89 -6.09
CA PRO A 76 -8.14 7.92 -4.62
C PRO A 76 -9.47 7.48 -4.01
N GLU A 77 -10.61 7.91 -4.57
CA GLU A 77 -11.93 7.45 -4.13
C GLU A 77 -12.06 5.93 -4.22
N TRP A 78 -11.68 5.35 -5.36
CA TRP A 78 -11.72 3.91 -5.61
C TRP A 78 -10.86 3.12 -4.64
N LEU A 79 -9.59 3.49 -4.51
CA LEU A 79 -8.62 2.74 -3.72
C LEU A 79 -8.75 2.96 -2.22
N ALA A 80 -9.22 4.14 -1.79
CA ALA A 80 -9.37 4.42 -0.37
C ALA A 80 -10.67 3.83 0.22
N PHE A 81 -11.82 4.05 -0.42
CA PHE A 81 -13.09 3.76 0.27
C PHE A 81 -14.28 3.34 -0.60
N HIS A 82 -14.12 3.20 -1.93
CA HIS A 82 -15.26 2.85 -2.78
C HIS A 82 -15.87 1.48 -2.36
N PRO A 83 -17.20 1.39 -2.19
CA PRO A 83 -17.84 0.20 -1.63
C PRO A 83 -17.75 -1.04 -2.54
N GLN A 84 -17.61 -0.87 -3.84
CA GLN A 84 -17.45 -1.98 -4.79
C GLN A 84 -16.00 -2.46 -4.90
N ASN A 85 -15.03 -1.68 -4.41
CA ASN A 85 -13.65 -2.13 -4.35
C ASN A 85 -13.39 -2.95 -3.08
N SER A 86 -13.37 -4.25 -3.26
CA SER A 86 -13.11 -5.19 -2.17
C SER A 86 -11.67 -5.15 -1.62
N SER A 87 -10.76 -4.48 -2.31
CA SER A 87 -9.35 -4.30 -1.94
C SER A 87 -9.04 -2.88 -1.45
N SER A 88 -10.04 -1.99 -1.36
CA SER A 88 -9.85 -0.64 -0.82
C SER A 88 -9.34 -0.67 0.64
N ILE A 89 -8.72 0.43 1.08
CA ILE A 89 -8.26 0.58 2.48
C ILE A 89 -9.42 0.32 3.44
N ARG A 90 -10.58 0.94 3.17
CA ARG A 90 -11.80 0.73 3.96
C ARG A 90 -12.24 -0.73 4.01
N ALA A 91 -12.31 -1.41 2.87
CA ALA A 91 -12.74 -2.81 2.80
C ALA A 91 -11.74 -3.74 3.51
N SER A 92 -10.45 -3.49 3.37
CA SER A 92 -9.38 -4.23 4.04
C SER A 92 -9.48 -4.10 5.56
N LEU A 93 -9.62 -2.89 6.10
CA LEU A 93 -9.79 -2.66 7.53
C LEU A 93 -11.10 -3.27 8.08
N ALA A 94 -12.19 -3.19 7.32
CA ALA A 94 -13.48 -3.77 7.69
C ALA A 94 -13.40 -5.30 7.81
N ARG A 95 -12.75 -5.96 6.84
CA ARG A 95 -12.55 -7.42 6.84
C ARG A 95 -11.61 -7.87 7.95
N ALA A 96 -10.47 -7.18 8.12
CA ALA A 96 -9.55 -7.47 9.21
C ALA A 96 -10.25 -7.40 10.58
N ARG A 97 -11.07 -6.37 10.78
CA ARG A 97 -11.87 -6.22 12.00
C ARG A 97 -12.89 -7.34 12.19
N GLU A 98 -13.60 -7.73 11.13
CA GLU A 98 -14.59 -8.80 11.22
C GLU A 98 -13.95 -10.14 11.56
N ASP A 99 -12.82 -10.47 10.92
CA ASP A 99 -12.05 -11.68 11.25
C ASP A 99 -11.53 -11.65 12.69
N ALA A 100 -11.00 -10.49 13.13
CA ALA A 100 -10.53 -10.30 14.51
C ALA A 100 -11.67 -10.40 15.54
N ARG A 101 -12.88 -9.97 15.19
CA ARG A 101 -14.07 -10.10 16.07
C ARG A 101 -14.35 -11.54 16.43
N GLY A 102 -14.17 -12.46 15.49
CA GLY A 102 -14.33 -13.90 15.70
C GLY A 102 -13.17 -14.55 16.48
N LEU A 103 -12.08 -13.82 16.73
CA LEU A 103 -10.84 -14.33 17.35
C LEU A 103 -10.43 -13.59 18.63
N ARG A 104 -11.37 -12.92 19.31
CA ARG A 104 -11.06 -12.10 20.51
C ARG A 104 -10.48 -12.90 21.67
N ASP A 105 -10.65 -14.22 21.69
CA ASP A 105 -10.03 -15.14 22.64
C ASP A 105 -8.63 -15.62 22.21
N ARG A 106 -8.17 -15.23 21.03
CA ARG A 106 -6.90 -15.66 20.41
C ARG A 106 -5.91 -14.53 20.15
N ILE A 107 -6.39 -13.29 20.17
CA ILE A 107 -5.57 -12.08 20.02
C ILE A 107 -5.60 -11.27 21.32
N SER A 108 -4.65 -10.36 21.50
CA SER A 108 -4.66 -9.47 22.67
C SER A 108 -5.79 -8.44 22.59
N LEU A 109 -6.21 -7.94 23.75
CA LEU A 109 -7.21 -6.87 23.82
C LEU A 109 -6.77 -5.64 23.05
N GLU A 110 -5.51 -5.28 23.15
CA GLU A 110 -4.90 -4.12 22.49
C GLU A 110 -4.91 -4.28 20.96
N MET A 111 -4.70 -5.49 20.43
CA MET A 111 -4.84 -5.78 18.99
C MET A 111 -6.27 -5.52 18.53
N TRP A 112 -7.26 -6.03 19.27
CA TRP A 112 -8.67 -5.82 18.98
C TRP A 112 -9.06 -4.33 19.03
N GLU A 113 -8.70 -3.64 20.09
CA GLU A 113 -9.01 -2.22 20.29
C GLU A 113 -8.40 -1.33 19.21
N THR A 114 -7.14 -1.60 18.84
CA THR A 114 -6.46 -0.86 17.77
C THR A 114 -7.17 -1.04 16.43
N LEU A 115 -7.53 -2.25 16.09
CA LEU A 115 -8.21 -2.54 14.82
C LEU A 115 -9.64 -1.97 14.80
N ASN A 116 -10.36 -2.10 15.91
CA ASN A 116 -11.70 -1.54 16.03
C ASN A 116 -11.70 0.00 15.97
N ARG A 117 -10.72 0.67 16.59
CA ARG A 117 -10.54 2.12 16.52
C ARG A 117 -10.21 2.55 15.09
N ALA A 118 -9.23 1.92 14.44
CA ALA A 118 -8.87 2.21 13.05
C ALA A 118 -10.09 2.09 12.11
N TYR A 119 -10.88 1.05 12.28
CA TYR A 119 -12.12 0.88 11.53
C TYR A 119 -13.10 2.04 11.76
N LEU A 120 -13.36 2.42 13.01
CA LEU A 120 -14.31 3.49 13.33
C LEU A 120 -13.83 4.85 12.80
N GLU A 121 -12.55 5.14 12.92
CA GLU A 121 -11.98 6.42 12.47
C GLU A 121 -11.93 6.53 10.93
N LEU A 122 -11.44 5.50 10.25
CA LEU A 122 -11.16 5.55 8.82
C LEU A 122 -12.35 5.16 7.94
N CYS A 123 -13.24 4.29 8.39
CA CYS A 123 -14.38 3.88 7.58
C CYS A 123 -15.57 4.85 7.58
N PHE A 124 -15.61 5.78 8.52
CA PHE A 124 -16.68 6.79 8.64
C PHE A 124 -16.24 8.23 8.34
N SER A 125 -14.96 8.46 8.04
CA SER A 125 -14.41 9.81 7.75
C SER A 125 -14.21 10.08 6.26
N THR A 126 -14.96 9.42 5.40
CA THR A 126 -14.72 9.40 3.95
C THR A 126 -14.99 10.74 3.25
N GLU A 127 -15.85 11.60 3.78
CA GLU A 127 -16.19 12.88 3.15
C GLU A 127 -15.00 13.84 3.08
N ARG A 128 -14.09 13.79 4.05
CA ARG A 128 -12.92 14.66 4.12
C ARG A 128 -11.75 14.20 3.25
N VAL A 129 -11.75 12.95 2.82
CA VAL A 129 -10.61 12.35 2.09
C VAL A 129 -10.35 13.03 0.75
N LEU A 130 -11.40 13.54 0.11
CA LEU A 130 -11.31 14.22 -1.18
C LEU A 130 -11.16 15.76 -1.07
N GLU A 131 -11.11 16.29 0.16
CA GLU A 131 -10.78 17.69 0.42
C GLU A 131 -9.25 17.90 0.34
N GLN A 132 -8.84 19.18 0.32
CA GLN A 132 -7.42 19.55 0.31
C GLN A 132 -6.71 18.92 1.52
N ASP A 133 -5.60 18.22 1.26
CA ASP A 133 -4.79 17.48 2.24
C ASP A 133 -5.47 16.29 2.94
N GLY A 134 -6.78 16.10 2.81
CA GLY A 134 -7.52 15.02 3.47
C GLY A 134 -7.07 13.62 3.03
N LEU A 135 -6.66 13.44 1.78
CA LEU A 135 -6.11 12.17 1.29
C LEU A 135 -4.80 11.81 2.01
N HIS A 136 -3.90 12.78 2.17
CA HIS A 136 -2.64 12.57 2.88
C HIS A 136 -2.89 12.15 4.33
N GLU A 137 -3.71 12.91 5.07
CA GLU A 137 -4.06 12.61 6.46
C GLU A 137 -4.68 11.21 6.60
N TYR A 138 -5.58 10.84 5.69
CA TYR A 138 -6.19 9.52 5.66
C TYR A 138 -5.17 8.40 5.43
N CYS A 139 -4.26 8.57 4.47
CA CYS A 139 -3.20 7.61 4.19
C CYS A 139 -2.22 7.47 5.36
N VAL A 140 -1.84 8.59 6.01
CA VAL A 140 -1.00 8.58 7.21
C VAL A 140 -1.69 7.79 8.32
N ALA A 141 -2.96 8.09 8.62
CA ALA A 141 -3.70 7.39 9.66
C ALA A 141 -3.85 5.89 9.39
N ALA A 142 -4.08 5.48 8.12
CA ALA A 142 -4.15 4.07 7.75
C ALA A 142 -2.81 3.35 7.95
N ARG A 143 -1.68 3.97 7.58
CA ARG A 143 -0.34 3.41 7.82
C ARG A 143 -0.02 3.31 9.30
N GLU A 144 -0.29 4.36 10.08
CA GLU A 144 -0.06 4.37 11.53
C GLU A 144 -0.86 3.28 12.23
N ALA A 145 -2.13 3.09 11.87
CA ALA A 145 -2.97 2.02 12.39
C ALA A 145 -2.39 0.63 12.09
N SER A 146 -1.88 0.42 10.88
CA SER A 146 -1.26 -0.84 10.46
C SER A 146 0.06 -1.11 11.19
N HIS A 147 0.91 -0.10 11.32
CA HIS A 147 2.16 -0.20 12.09
C HIS A 147 1.91 -0.44 13.56
N LEU A 148 0.95 0.27 14.16
CA LEU A 148 0.57 0.07 15.56
C LEU A 148 0.04 -1.34 15.81
N PHE A 149 -0.86 -1.84 14.95
CA PHE A 149 -1.36 -3.21 15.02
C PHE A 149 -0.23 -4.23 14.96
N SER A 150 0.67 -4.08 13.99
CA SER A 150 1.83 -4.98 13.82
C SER A 150 2.79 -4.93 15.00
N GLY A 151 3.05 -3.75 15.56
CA GLY A 151 3.87 -3.56 16.75
C GLY A 151 3.26 -4.21 18.01
N ILE A 152 1.94 -4.05 18.20
CA ILE A 152 1.21 -4.69 19.31
C ILE A 152 1.20 -6.22 19.12
N ALA A 153 0.91 -6.71 17.91
CA ALA A 153 0.96 -8.14 17.62
C ALA A 153 2.36 -8.72 17.93
N TYR A 154 3.42 -8.01 17.53
CA TYR A 154 4.79 -8.40 17.85
C TYR A 154 5.04 -8.46 19.35
N ALA A 155 4.52 -7.52 20.12
CA ALA A 155 4.76 -7.40 21.57
C ALA A 155 3.90 -8.35 22.42
N THR A 156 2.69 -8.71 21.95
CA THR A 156 1.68 -9.37 22.81
C THR A 156 1.27 -10.77 22.36
N LEU A 157 1.43 -11.11 21.06
CA LEU A 157 1.01 -12.40 20.57
C LEU A 157 2.06 -13.48 20.85
N PRO A 158 1.70 -14.63 21.48
CA PRO A 158 2.61 -15.75 21.65
C PRO A 158 3.16 -16.25 20.32
N ARG A 159 4.42 -16.70 20.31
CA ARG A 159 5.09 -17.25 19.10
C ARG A 159 4.65 -18.69 18.79
N ASP A 160 3.35 -18.88 18.71
CA ASP A 160 2.71 -20.14 18.36
C ASP A 160 2.30 -20.19 16.87
N LEU A 161 1.52 -21.18 16.48
CA LEU A 161 1.01 -21.31 15.11
C LEU A 161 0.17 -20.10 14.69
N GLY A 162 -0.55 -19.45 15.61
CA GLY A 162 -1.33 -18.26 15.30
C GLY A 162 -0.47 -17.10 14.84
N TRP A 163 0.61 -16.85 15.54
CA TRP A 163 1.63 -15.87 15.14
C TRP A 163 2.16 -16.14 13.73
N TYR A 164 2.53 -17.38 13.45
CA TYR A 164 3.10 -17.70 12.14
C TYR A 164 2.10 -17.54 11.00
N PHE A 165 0.82 -17.83 11.21
CA PHE A 165 -0.21 -17.59 10.20
C PHE A 165 -0.45 -16.09 9.96
N LEU A 166 -0.51 -15.28 11.01
CA LEU A 166 -0.61 -13.82 10.89
C LEU A 166 0.58 -13.26 10.11
N LEU A 167 1.80 -13.66 10.49
CA LEU A 167 3.03 -13.23 9.85
C LEU A 167 3.09 -13.68 8.39
N ALA A 168 2.71 -14.93 8.08
CA ALA A 168 2.67 -15.44 6.71
C ALA A 168 1.72 -14.60 5.83
N GLY A 169 0.55 -14.20 6.37
CA GLY A 169 -0.36 -13.30 5.68
C GLY A 169 0.29 -11.97 5.34
N GLN A 170 0.92 -11.31 6.31
CA GLN A 170 1.63 -10.05 6.11
C GLN A 170 2.76 -10.17 5.07
N GLN A 171 3.61 -11.19 5.21
CA GLN A 171 4.75 -11.38 4.30
C GLN A 171 4.30 -11.67 2.87
N LEU A 172 3.31 -12.53 2.67
CA LEU A 172 2.81 -12.84 1.33
C LEU A 172 2.15 -11.62 0.65
N GLU A 173 1.41 -10.79 1.38
CA GLU A 173 0.88 -9.54 0.81
C GLU A 173 2.00 -8.57 0.42
N ARG A 174 3.04 -8.49 1.24
CA ARG A 174 4.22 -7.66 0.98
C ARG A 174 4.99 -8.11 -0.26
N VAL A 175 5.21 -9.43 -0.41
CA VAL A 175 5.81 -10.04 -1.60
C VAL A 175 5.00 -9.69 -2.84
N ASP A 176 3.69 -9.90 -2.81
CA ASP A 176 2.79 -9.62 -3.92
C ASP A 176 2.87 -8.15 -4.34
N ASN A 177 2.82 -7.22 -3.36
CA ASN A 177 2.94 -5.78 -3.61
C ASN A 177 4.28 -5.40 -4.26
N VAL A 178 5.41 -5.91 -3.74
CA VAL A 178 6.74 -5.62 -4.29
C VAL A 178 6.87 -6.13 -5.72
N LEU A 179 6.39 -7.35 -5.99
CA LEU A 179 6.45 -7.93 -7.33
C LEU A 179 5.60 -7.15 -8.33
N ARG A 180 4.38 -6.74 -7.97
CA ARG A 180 3.51 -5.91 -8.82
C ARG A 180 4.13 -4.55 -9.11
N LEU A 181 4.71 -3.89 -8.11
CA LEU A 181 5.42 -2.62 -8.29
C LEU A 181 6.58 -2.73 -9.28
N LEU A 182 7.38 -3.77 -9.18
CA LEU A 182 8.50 -4.02 -10.09
C LEU A 182 8.00 -4.33 -11.50
N GLN A 183 6.94 -5.13 -11.65
CA GLN A 183 6.34 -5.46 -12.94
C GLN A 183 5.77 -4.23 -13.66
N VAL A 184 5.00 -3.40 -12.97
CA VAL A 184 4.43 -2.16 -13.55
C VAL A 184 5.55 -1.20 -13.95
N ARG A 185 6.62 -1.09 -13.15
CA ARG A 185 7.78 -0.28 -13.50
C ARG A 185 8.48 -0.78 -14.77
N GLU A 186 8.66 -2.08 -14.92
CA GLU A 186 9.28 -2.67 -16.11
C GLU A 186 8.46 -2.35 -17.36
N GLN A 187 7.15 -2.51 -17.29
CA GLN A 187 6.24 -2.19 -18.40
C GLN A 187 6.31 -0.71 -18.81
N GLN A 188 6.45 0.20 -17.85
CA GLN A 188 6.59 1.64 -18.10
C GLN A 188 7.97 2.04 -18.68
N GLY A 189 8.98 1.20 -18.50
CA GLY A 189 10.35 1.44 -18.99
C GLY A 189 10.59 1.00 -20.44
N VAL A 190 9.73 0.17 -21.00
CA VAL A 190 9.85 -0.35 -22.36
C VAL A 190 9.55 0.75 -23.38
N GLY A 191 10.57 1.19 -24.13
CA GLY A 191 10.43 2.14 -25.26
C GLY A 191 10.79 3.61 -24.97
N LEU A 192 11.35 3.93 -23.81
CA LEU A 192 11.79 5.28 -23.51
C LEU A 192 13.26 5.53 -23.93
N GLU A 193 13.45 6.53 -24.80
CA GLU A 193 14.75 7.07 -25.18
C GLU A 193 15.54 7.65 -23.97
N PRO A 194 16.91 7.78 -24.06
CA PRO A 194 17.77 8.20 -22.96
C PRO A 194 17.52 9.59 -22.33
N VAL A 195 16.58 10.35 -22.86
CA VAL A 195 16.21 11.69 -22.34
C VAL A 195 15.67 11.67 -20.90
N ALA A 196 15.45 10.50 -20.36
CA ALA A 196 14.62 10.29 -19.16
C ALA A 196 15.36 9.95 -17.87
N ARG A 197 16.68 10.19 -17.71
CA ARG A 197 17.36 9.90 -16.42
C ARG A 197 16.72 10.60 -15.22
N GLY A 198 16.27 11.84 -15.40
CA GLY A 198 15.55 12.56 -14.35
C GLY A 198 14.21 11.89 -14.00
N LEU A 199 13.46 11.48 -15.00
CA LEU A 199 12.18 10.80 -14.84
C LEU A 199 12.37 9.40 -14.24
N GLU A 200 13.41 8.69 -14.63
CA GLU A 200 13.74 7.37 -14.07
C GLU A 200 14.12 7.44 -12.60
N ASN A 201 14.92 8.45 -12.21
CA ASN A 201 15.24 8.70 -10.81
C ASN A 201 13.98 9.04 -10.00
N HIS A 202 13.09 9.86 -10.54
CA HIS A 202 11.83 10.23 -9.88
C HIS A 202 10.94 9.01 -9.67
N ARG A 203 10.75 8.18 -10.69
CA ARG A 203 10.00 6.92 -10.61
C ARG A 203 10.64 5.93 -9.63
N GLY A 204 11.96 5.81 -9.63
CA GLY A 204 12.70 4.99 -8.68
C GLY A 204 12.53 5.44 -7.24
N MET A 205 12.53 6.74 -7.01
CA MET A 205 12.28 7.33 -5.70
C MET A 205 10.84 7.06 -5.24
N ALA A 206 9.85 7.27 -6.09
CA ALA A 206 8.44 7.01 -5.79
C ALA A 206 8.22 5.53 -5.43
N LEU A 207 8.78 4.60 -6.21
CA LEU A 207 8.70 3.16 -5.90
C LEU A 207 9.33 2.82 -4.55
N LEU A 208 10.53 3.29 -4.26
CA LEU A 208 11.19 3.03 -2.98
C LEU A 208 10.44 3.67 -1.80
N LYS A 209 9.88 4.88 -1.97
CA LYS A 209 9.05 5.53 -0.94
C LYS A 209 7.76 4.76 -0.67
N SER A 210 7.10 4.21 -1.70
CA SER A 210 5.83 3.47 -1.54
C SER A 210 5.98 2.16 -0.76
N VAL A 211 7.20 1.62 -0.65
CA VAL A 211 7.51 0.45 0.18
C VAL A 211 8.39 0.80 1.39
N SER A 212 8.48 2.09 1.76
CA SER A 212 9.29 2.59 2.88
C SER A 212 10.77 2.16 2.82
N ALA A 213 11.33 2.05 1.62
CA ALA A 213 12.66 1.52 1.35
C ALA A 213 13.69 2.60 0.97
N TYR A 214 13.25 3.84 0.74
CA TYR A 214 14.09 4.88 0.13
C TYR A 214 15.32 5.22 0.96
N GLU A 215 15.16 5.44 2.26
CA GLU A 215 16.26 5.79 3.18
C GLU A 215 17.23 4.61 3.35
N ALA A 216 16.71 3.39 3.48
CA ALA A 216 17.51 2.18 3.60
C ALA A 216 18.33 1.93 2.32
N PHE A 217 17.72 2.09 1.15
CA PHE A 217 18.40 2.00 -0.13
C PHE A 217 19.51 3.06 -0.26
N ARG A 218 19.23 4.33 0.05
CA ARG A 218 20.22 5.40 -0.02
C ARG A 218 21.37 5.24 0.95
N LYS A 219 21.12 4.70 2.14
CA LYS A 219 22.18 4.42 3.11
C LYS A 219 23.17 3.38 2.60
N ARG A 220 22.72 2.41 1.79
CA ARG A 220 23.57 1.36 1.22
C ARG A 220 24.17 1.71 -0.13
N HIS A 221 23.41 2.43 -0.94
CA HIS A 221 23.73 2.73 -2.33
C HIS A 221 23.83 4.24 -2.54
N HIS A 222 25.03 4.79 -2.54
CA HIS A 222 25.31 6.21 -2.81
C HIS A 222 25.30 6.55 -4.32
N VAL A 223 24.50 5.87 -5.12
CA VAL A 223 24.51 5.92 -6.59
C VAL A 223 23.11 6.18 -7.16
N ALA A 224 23.04 6.37 -8.48
CA ALA A 224 21.80 6.57 -9.22
C ALA A 224 20.77 5.48 -8.95
N LEU A 225 19.49 5.85 -8.99
CA LEU A 225 18.33 4.98 -8.74
C LEU A 225 18.04 4.08 -9.95
N GLU A 226 19.01 3.23 -10.31
CA GLU A 226 18.88 2.28 -11.41
C GLU A 226 17.85 1.20 -11.10
N ALA A 227 16.95 0.89 -12.06
CA ALA A 227 15.89 -0.10 -11.91
C ALA A 227 16.39 -1.46 -11.41
N ARG A 228 17.50 -1.95 -11.99
CA ARG A 228 18.10 -3.23 -11.63
C ARG A 228 18.60 -3.27 -10.18
N ARG A 229 19.18 -2.18 -9.69
CA ARG A 229 19.69 -2.10 -8.31
C ARG A 229 18.55 -2.02 -7.30
N ILE A 230 17.49 -1.28 -7.64
CA ILE A 230 16.28 -1.23 -6.82
C ILE A 230 15.63 -2.61 -6.74
N ALA A 231 15.49 -3.30 -7.88
CA ALA A 231 14.94 -4.65 -7.90
C ALA A 231 15.80 -5.63 -7.08
N ALA A 232 17.13 -5.61 -7.24
CA ALA A 232 18.03 -6.43 -6.46
C ALA A 232 17.93 -6.16 -4.95
N PHE A 233 17.82 -4.91 -4.54
CA PHE A 233 17.65 -4.52 -3.15
C PHE A 233 16.31 -5.01 -2.58
N LEU A 234 15.22 -4.82 -3.29
CA LEU A 234 13.88 -5.21 -2.83
C LEU A 234 13.65 -6.73 -2.86
N LEU A 235 14.38 -7.46 -3.69
CA LEU A 235 14.20 -8.91 -3.83
C LEU A 235 15.23 -9.74 -3.05
N LEU A 236 16.45 -9.23 -2.85
CA LEU A 236 17.58 -10.06 -2.43
C LEU A 236 18.34 -9.51 -1.22
N ASP A 237 17.98 -8.36 -0.66
CA ASP A 237 18.70 -7.80 0.48
C ASP A 237 18.31 -8.51 1.79
N PRO A 238 19.23 -9.26 2.44
CA PRO A 238 18.88 -10.08 3.60
C PRO A 238 18.63 -9.27 4.87
N ASP A 239 19.08 -8.01 4.91
CA ASP A 239 18.96 -7.15 6.10
C ASP A 239 17.82 -6.12 5.98
N PHE A 240 17.17 -6.05 4.82
CA PHE A 240 16.04 -5.15 4.64
C PHE A 240 14.72 -5.86 4.97
N PRO A 241 13.95 -5.40 5.99
CA PRO A 241 12.78 -6.14 6.49
C PRO A 241 11.63 -6.30 5.50
N ARG A 242 11.65 -5.57 4.37
CA ARG A 242 10.66 -5.64 3.30
C ARG A 242 11.23 -6.23 2.01
N SER A 243 12.43 -6.81 2.04
CA SER A 243 12.96 -7.63 0.97
C SER A 243 12.20 -8.96 0.92
N VAL A 244 12.03 -9.52 -0.27
CA VAL A 244 11.25 -10.73 -0.55
C VAL A 244 12.08 -11.99 -0.27
#